data_5d3b356ec9b8045231ac33e19cc65a48
#
_entry.id   5d3b356ec9b8045231ac33e19cc65a48
#
_cell.length_a   1.000
_cell.length_b   1.000
_cell.length_c   1.000
_cell.angle_alpha   90.00
_cell.angle_beta   90.00
_cell.angle_gamma   90.00
#
_symmetry.space_group_name_H-M   'P 1'
#
loop_
_entity.id
_entity.type
_entity.pdbx_description
1 polymer ?
#
loop_
_entity_poly.entity_id
_entity_poly.type
_entity_poly.pdbx_seq_one_letter_code
_entity_poly.pdbx_strand_id
1 'polypeptide(L)'
;VLTPIVEEAVKPIAVWLGAGMITSPAQGFALGALCGAGFALFENLAAAATGGMDWTLVVTLRIGTAIMHIANTGLMGWALVGAWRERRFLRLALVYAWAMLVHGSWNFLALAYGMSSLPPALGMAAEELSFSAPYALPAIGLLTAIMFASLIVMNRRLRPSPYMQLVVETPEASRPDSRV
;
A
#
# COMPACT_ATOMS: atom_id res chain seq x y z
N VAL A 1 -12.05 7.20 -11.77
CA VAL A 1 -10.68 7.42 -12.28
C VAL A 1 -9.91 8.46 -11.48
N LEU A 2 -10.56 9.54 -10.99
CA LEU A 2 -9.88 10.59 -10.21
C LEU A 2 -9.49 10.15 -8.79
N THR A 3 -10.28 9.26 -8.17
CA THR A 3 -10.08 8.81 -6.79
C THR A 3 -8.69 8.20 -6.54
N PRO A 4 -8.23 7.19 -7.32
CA PRO A 4 -6.88 6.65 -7.14
C PRO A 4 -5.76 7.66 -7.31
N ILE A 5 -5.93 8.64 -8.22
CA ILE A 5 -4.92 9.68 -8.48
C ILE A 5 -4.72 10.53 -7.23
N VAL A 6 -5.81 11.06 -6.68
CA VAL A 6 -5.73 11.94 -5.50
C VAL A 6 -5.31 11.15 -4.25
N GLU A 7 -5.93 9.99 -4.06
CA GLU A 7 -5.66 9.18 -2.85
C GLU A 7 -4.21 8.71 -2.78
N GLU A 8 -3.65 8.16 -3.87
CA GLU A 8 -2.26 7.68 -3.84
C GLU A 8 -1.24 8.80 -3.64
N ALA A 9 -1.57 10.05 -4.04
CA ALA A 9 -0.74 11.20 -3.75
C ALA A 9 -0.83 11.63 -2.28
N VAL A 10 -2.02 11.58 -1.68
CA VAL A 10 -2.27 12.11 -0.31
C VAL A 10 -2.00 11.06 0.77
N LYS A 11 -2.25 9.77 0.53
CA LYS A 11 -2.05 8.70 1.53
C LYS A 11 -0.72 8.76 2.27
N PRO A 12 0.46 8.99 1.63
CA PRO A 12 1.72 9.06 2.35
C PRO A 12 1.95 10.40 3.07
N ILE A 13 0.87 11.06 3.55
CA ILE A 13 0.94 12.42 4.14
C ILE A 13 1.95 12.53 5.29
N ALA A 14 2.06 11.52 6.16
CA ALA A 14 3.04 11.57 7.22
C ALA A 14 4.48 11.50 6.70
N VAL A 15 4.71 10.87 5.54
CA VAL A 15 6.00 10.89 4.85
C VAL A 15 6.29 12.27 4.28
N TRP A 16 5.28 12.93 3.68
CA TRP A 16 5.40 14.31 3.20
C TRP A 16 5.74 15.27 4.33
N LEU A 17 5.00 15.21 5.44
CA LEU A 17 5.23 16.07 6.61
C LEU A 17 6.56 15.78 7.31
N GLY A 18 7.02 14.52 7.27
CA GLY A 18 8.28 14.07 7.86
C GLY A 18 9.50 14.25 6.96
N ALA A 19 9.41 14.93 5.81
CA ALA A 19 10.46 15.00 4.79
C ALA A 19 11.84 15.40 5.33
N GLY A 20 11.91 16.32 6.29
CA GLY A 20 13.15 16.76 6.93
C GLY A 20 13.71 15.78 7.96
N MET A 21 12.88 14.94 8.57
CA MET A 21 13.21 14.04 9.67
C MET A 21 13.54 12.61 9.20
N ILE A 22 12.95 12.19 8.08
CA ILE A 22 13.13 10.83 7.55
C ILE A 22 14.50 10.76 6.88
N THR A 23 15.38 9.90 7.40
CA THR A 23 16.77 9.82 6.97
C THR A 23 17.04 8.66 6.01
N SER A 24 16.19 7.65 5.95
CA SER A 24 16.40 6.48 5.11
C SER A 24 15.14 6.05 4.34
N PRO A 25 15.31 5.44 3.15
CA PRO A 25 14.20 4.85 2.40
C PRO A 25 13.43 3.77 3.18
N ALA A 26 14.09 3.06 4.11
CA ALA A 26 13.45 2.09 4.98
C ALA A 26 12.44 2.74 5.93
N GLN A 27 12.81 3.88 6.53
CA GLN A 27 11.89 4.66 7.35
C GLN A 27 10.71 5.19 6.53
N GLY A 28 10.98 5.67 5.30
CA GLY A 28 9.93 6.11 4.39
C GLY A 28 8.94 5.00 4.04
N PHE A 29 9.45 3.78 3.78
CA PHE A 29 8.62 2.60 3.54
C PHE A 29 7.75 2.25 4.75
N ALA A 30 8.33 2.18 5.94
CA ALA A 30 7.60 1.83 7.17
C ALA A 30 6.51 2.86 7.50
N LEU A 31 6.84 4.15 7.43
CA LEU A 31 5.89 5.22 7.68
C LEU A 31 4.79 5.27 6.62
N GLY A 32 5.14 5.06 5.34
CA GLY A 32 4.17 4.92 4.25
C GLY A 32 3.23 3.74 4.47
N ALA A 33 3.76 2.57 4.86
CA ALA A 33 2.94 1.41 5.16
C ALA A 33 1.96 1.66 6.33
N LEU A 34 2.38 2.38 7.37
CA LEU A 34 1.52 2.81 8.46
C LEU A 34 0.41 3.77 7.99
N CYS A 35 0.74 4.72 7.11
CA CYS A 35 -0.27 5.59 6.50
C CYS A 35 -1.30 4.77 5.69
N GLY A 36 -0.84 3.80 4.91
CA GLY A 36 -1.70 2.89 4.16
C GLY A 36 -2.60 2.06 5.06
N ALA A 37 -2.08 1.57 6.19
CA ALA A 37 -2.88 0.84 7.19
C ALA A 37 -3.95 1.74 7.84
N GLY A 38 -3.59 2.96 8.20
CA GLY A 38 -4.53 3.96 8.72
C GLY A 38 -5.63 4.27 7.72
N PHE A 39 -5.28 4.50 6.46
CA PHE A 39 -6.26 4.74 5.40
C PHE A 39 -7.20 3.55 5.21
N ALA A 40 -6.67 2.32 5.15
CA ALA A 40 -7.46 1.10 5.05
C ALA A 40 -8.43 0.95 6.23
N LEU A 41 -8.02 1.32 7.44
CA LEU A 41 -8.89 1.29 8.61
C LEU A 41 -10.08 2.25 8.45
N PHE A 42 -9.85 3.49 8.04
CA PHE A 42 -10.92 4.46 7.79
C PHE A 42 -11.89 3.99 6.72
N GLU A 43 -11.38 3.47 5.61
CA GLU A 43 -12.21 2.96 4.52
C GLU A 43 -13.01 1.73 4.94
N ASN A 44 -12.43 0.84 5.74
CA ASN A 44 -13.12 -0.33 6.28
C ASN A 44 -14.25 0.07 7.25
N LEU A 45 -14.02 1.08 8.09
CA LEU A 45 -15.07 1.62 8.97
C LEU A 45 -16.21 2.24 8.16
N ALA A 46 -15.88 3.02 7.13
CA ALA A 46 -16.88 3.61 6.25
C ALA A 46 -17.70 2.53 5.52
N ALA A 47 -17.05 1.47 5.02
CA ALA A 47 -17.74 0.35 4.37
C ALA A 47 -18.63 -0.44 5.34
N ALA A 48 -18.19 -0.66 6.58
CA ALA A 48 -18.97 -1.35 7.60
C ALA A 48 -20.25 -0.56 7.96
N ALA A 49 -20.21 0.77 7.89
CA ALA A 49 -21.35 1.63 8.19
C ALA A 49 -22.45 1.58 7.12
N THR A 50 -22.14 1.16 5.88
CA THR A 50 -23.13 1.15 4.79
C THR A 50 -24.11 -0.02 4.81
N GLY A 51 -23.81 -1.12 5.51
CA GLY A 51 -24.69 -2.29 5.71
C GLY A 51 -25.12 -3.01 4.42
N GLY A 52 -25.65 -4.21 4.54
CA GLY A 52 -26.44 -4.83 3.46
C GLY A 52 -25.71 -5.77 2.49
N MET A 53 -24.41 -6.02 2.64
CA MET A 53 -23.68 -7.02 1.83
C MET A 53 -23.39 -8.29 2.63
N ASP A 54 -23.18 -9.41 1.91
CA ASP A 54 -22.65 -10.64 2.52
C ASP A 54 -21.36 -10.34 3.29
N TRP A 55 -21.40 -10.59 4.59
CA TRP A 55 -20.30 -10.24 5.49
C TRP A 55 -18.99 -10.95 5.14
N THR A 56 -19.08 -12.20 4.70
CA THR A 56 -17.90 -12.99 4.28
C THR A 56 -17.21 -12.36 3.07
N LEU A 57 -17.99 -11.94 2.10
CA LEU A 57 -17.48 -11.26 0.90
C LEU A 57 -16.85 -9.92 1.26
N VAL A 58 -17.54 -9.11 2.08
CA VAL A 58 -17.01 -7.81 2.53
C VAL A 58 -15.67 -7.99 3.23
N VAL A 59 -15.55 -8.91 4.18
CA VAL A 59 -14.30 -9.17 4.91
C VAL A 59 -13.19 -9.61 3.96
N THR A 60 -13.49 -10.52 3.03
CA THR A 60 -12.49 -11.04 2.07
C THR A 60 -11.95 -9.93 1.16
N LEU A 61 -12.82 -9.12 0.59
CA LEU A 61 -12.42 -7.98 -0.25
C LEU A 61 -11.65 -6.93 0.56
N ARG A 62 -12.08 -6.66 1.80
CA ARG A 62 -11.45 -5.66 2.67
C ARG A 62 -10.05 -6.03 3.14
N ILE A 63 -9.77 -7.31 3.37
CA ILE A 63 -8.40 -7.78 3.65
C ILE A 63 -7.50 -7.48 2.45
N GLY A 64 -7.93 -7.82 1.24
CA GLY A 64 -7.16 -7.55 0.03
C GLY A 64 -6.95 -6.05 -0.22
N THR A 65 -7.99 -5.23 -0.03
CA THR A 65 -7.91 -3.77 -0.12
C THR A 65 -6.89 -3.20 0.88
N ALA A 66 -6.91 -3.68 2.13
CA ALA A 66 -5.95 -3.24 3.15
C ALA A 66 -4.50 -3.58 2.75
N ILE A 67 -4.25 -4.79 2.26
CA ILE A 67 -2.92 -5.19 1.77
C ILE A 67 -2.47 -4.30 0.61
N MET A 68 -3.35 -3.99 -0.32
CA MET A 68 -3.08 -3.11 -1.46
C MET A 68 -2.70 -1.70 -0.98
N HIS A 69 -3.47 -1.10 -0.07
CA HIS A 69 -3.18 0.23 0.47
C HIS A 69 -1.84 0.27 1.22
N ILE A 70 -1.58 -0.71 2.09
CA ILE A 70 -0.33 -0.81 2.85
C ILE A 70 0.87 -0.92 1.90
N ALA A 71 0.77 -1.77 0.88
CA ALA A 71 1.85 -2.00 -0.07
C ALA A 71 2.12 -0.77 -0.94
N ASN A 72 1.09 -0.21 -1.58
CA ASN A 72 1.23 0.95 -2.44
C ASN A 72 1.78 2.15 -1.66
N THR A 73 1.20 2.47 -0.50
CA THR A 73 1.63 3.63 0.28
C THR A 73 3.01 3.43 0.90
N GLY A 74 3.37 2.19 1.25
CA GLY A 74 4.73 1.84 1.66
C GLY A 74 5.74 2.08 0.53
N LEU A 75 5.46 1.60 -0.68
CA LEU A 75 6.29 1.84 -1.87
C LEU A 75 6.39 3.33 -2.20
N MET A 76 5.29 4.08 -2.08
CA MET A 76 5.30 5.53 -2.25
C MET A 76 6.20 6.22 -1.24
N GLY A 77 6.13 5.85 0.04
CA GLY A 77 7.00 6.40 1.08
C GLY A 77 8.49 6.12 0.81
N TRP A 78 8.82 4.91 0.38
CA TRP A 78 10.17 4.55 -0.07
C TRP A 78 10.64 5.39 -1.25
N ALA A 79 9.79 5.57 -2.26
CA ALA A 79 10.11 6.31 -3.47
C ALA A 79 10.25 7.81 -3.20
N LEU A 80 9.41 8.39 -2.34
CA LEU A 80 9.47 9.78 -1.90
C LEU A 80 10.82 10.11 -1.26
N VAL A 81 11.23 9.31 -0.27
CA VAL A 81 12.53 9.53 0.39
C VAL A 81 13.68 9.40 -0.60
N GLY A 82 13.62 8.44 -1.52
CA GLY A 82 14.61 8.31 -2.59
C GLY A 82 14.62 9.50 -3.56
N ALA A 83 13.47 10.12 -3.83
CA ALA A 83 13.42 11.33 -4.65
C ALA A 83 14.10 12.51 -3.95
N TRP A 84 13.84 12.71 -2.64
CA TRP A 84 14.43 13.81 -1.88
C TRP A 84 15.92 13.65 -1.59
N ARG A 85 16.35 12.44 -1.20
CA ARG A 85 17.72 12.19 -0.76
C ARG A 85 18.67 11.82 -1.90
N GLU A 86 18.17 11.11 -2.90
CA GLU A 86 18.96 10.51 -3.97
C GLU A 86 18.61 11.08 -5.35
N ARG A 87 17.72 12.06 -5.44
CA ARG A 87 17.18 12.68 -6.67
C ARG A 87 16.58 11.66 -7.66
N ARG A 88 16.01 10.57 -7.18
CA ARG A 88 15.42 9.51 -8.01
C ARG A 88 13.95 9.79 -8.36
N PHE A 89 13.70 10.93 -9.01
CA PHE A 89 12.35 11.36 -9.36
C PHE A 89 11.63 10.43 -10.33
N LEU A 90 12.36 9.82 -11.29
CA LEU A 90 11.78 8.85 -12.21
C LEU A 90 11.23 7.62 -11.45
N ARG A 91 11.94 7.16 -10.42
CA ARG A 91 11.45 6.07 -9.55
C ARG A 91 10.14 6.46 -8.87
N LEU A 92 10.04 7.67 -8.34
CA LEU A 92 8.81 8.18 -7.74
C LEU A 92 7.66 8.20 -8.75
N ALA A 93 7.89 8.72 -9.96
CA ALA A 93 6.88 8.76 -11.01
C ALA A 93 6.39 7.36 -11.39
N LEU A 94 7.30 6.39 -11.54
CA LEU A 94 6.96 5.00 -11.88
C LEU A 94 6.19 4.31 -10.75
N VAL A 95 6.61 4.50 -9.49
CA VAL A 95 5.90 3.94 -8.34
C VAL A 95 4.51 4.56 -8.19
N TYR A 96 4.38 5.86 -8.41
CA TYR A 96 3.08 6.53 -8.37
C TYR A 96 2.15 6.02 -9.49
N ALA A 97 2.65 5.91 -10.73
CA ALA A 97 1.89 5.35 -11.83
C ALA A 97 1.46 3.90 -11.55
N TRP A 98 2.35 3.09 -11.00
CA TRP A 98 2.05 1.73 -10.55
C TRP A 98 0.94 1.70 -9.48
N ALA A 99 1.05 2.54 -8.44
CA ALA A 99 0.06 2.61 -7.38
C ALA A 99 -1.34 3.00 -7.90
N MET A 100 -1.40 3.98 -8.80
CA MET A 100 -2.65 4.38 -9.47
C MET A 100 -3.25 3.23 -10.31
N LEU A 101 -2.41 2.51 -11.08
CA LEU A 101 -2.87 1.41 -11.91
C LEU A 101 -3.41 0.25 -11.05
N VAL A 102 -2.69 -0.16 -10.04
CA VAL A 102 -3.10 -1.24 -9.13
C VAL A 102 -4.39 -0.87 -8.41
N HIS A 103 -4.46 0.33 -7.86
CA HIS A 103 -5.66 0.80 -7.15
C HIS A 103 -6.86 0.95 -8.10
N GLY A 104 -6.65 1.53 -9.28
CA GLY A 104 -7.71 1.65 -10.30
C GLY A 104 -8.22 0.30 -10.78
N SER A 105 -7.31 -0.66 -11.03
CA SER A 105 -7.68 -2.04 -11.39
C SER A 105 -8.45 -2.73 -10.28
N TRP A 106 -8.03 -2.56 -9.03
CA TRP A 106 -8.74 -3.06 -7.86
C TRP A 106 -10.18 -2.55 -7.82
N ASN A 107 -10.36 -1.24 -7.90
CA ASN A 107 -11.68 -0.62 -7.85
C ASN A 107 -12.58 -1.08 -9.02
N PHE A 108 -12.00 -1.21 -10.22
CA PHE A 108 -12.72 -1.73 -11.37
C PHE A 108 -13.20 -3.17 -11.15
N LEU A 109 -12.31 -4.05 -10.71
CA LEU A 109 -12.62 -5.46 -10.47
C LEU A 109 -13.63 -5.66 -9.34
N ALA A 110 -13.48 -4.89 -8.25
CA ALA A 110 -14.42 -4.92 -7.13
C ALA A 110 -15.82 -4.43 -7.55
N LEU A 111 -15.89 -3.38 -8.36
CA LEU A 111 -17.13 -2.87 -8.91
C LEU A 111 -17.76 -3.89 -9.87
N ALA A 112 -16.99 -4.46 -10.79
CA ALA A 112 -17.47 -5.47 -11.74
C ALA A 112 -18.06 -6.69 -11.02
N TYR A 113 -17.37 -7.16 -9.97
CA TYR A 113 -17.86 -8.26 -9.14
C TYR A 113 -19.13 -7.86 -8.36
N GLY A 114 -19.13 -6.70 -7.70
CA GLY A 114 -20.29 -6.22 -6.94
C GLY A 114 -21.53 -6.04 -7.81
N MET A 115 -21.38 -5.47 -9.00
CA MET A 115 -22.50 -5.27 -9.93
C MET A 115 -23.05 -6.57 -10.50
N SER A 116 -22.21 -7.59 -10.69
CA SER A 116 -22.68 -8.91 -11.16
C SER A 116 -23.56 -9.65 -10.14
N SER A 117 -23.47 -9.24 -8.87
CA SER A 117 -24.31 -9.80 -7.78
C SER A 117 -25.67 -9.11 -7.66
N LEU A 118 -25.92 -8.04 -8.41
CA LEU A 118 -27.18 -7.31 -8.38
C LEU A 118 -28.24 -7.97 -9.28
N PRO A 119 -29.54 -7.88 -8.92
CA PRO A 119 -30.61 -8.40 -9.77
C PRO A 119 -30.59 -7.74 -11.15
N PRO A 120 -30.91 -8.50 -12.25
CA PRO A 120 -30.91 -7.98 -13.61
C PRO A 120 -31.85 -6.79 -13.85
N ALA A 121 -32.82 -6.57 -12.94
CA ALA A 121 -33.81 -5.48 -13.04
C ALA A 121 -33.19 -4.07 -12.87
N LEU A 122 -31.92 -3.93 -12.48
CA LEU A 122 -31.25 -2.65 -12.22
C LEU A 122 -30.50 -2.08 -13.42
N GLY A 123 -30.60 -2.67 -14.62
CA GLY A 123 -30.24 -1.98 -15.85
C GLY A 123 -29.04 -2.51 -16.64
N MET A 124 -28.91 -2.01 -17.87
CA MET A 124 -28.00 -2.48 -18.92
C MET A 124 -26.50 -2.40 -18.57
N ALA A 125 -26.09 -1.55 -17.62
CA ALA A 125 -24.71 -1.46 -17.17
C ALA A 125 -24.24 -2.76 -16.46
N ALA A 126 -25.17 -3.54 -15.89
CA ALA A 126 -24.86 -4.82 -15.27
C ALA A 126 -24.48 -5.90 -16.31
N GLU A 127 -25.01 -5.82 -17.51
CA GLU A 127 -24.78 -6.83 -18.54
C GLU A 127 -23.38 -6.71 -19.17
N GLU A 128 -22.93 -5.49 -19.45
CA GLU A 128 -21.56 -5.26 -19.96
C GLU A 128 -20.48 -5.63 -18.94
N LEU A 129 -20.71 -5.39 -17.64
CA LEU A 129 -19.79 -5.75 -16.56
C LEU A 129 -19.87 -7.22 -16.15
N SER A 130 -20.97 -7.91 -16.44
CA SER A 130 -21.18 -9.33 -16.12
C SER A 130 -20.17 -10.25 -16.82
N PHE A 131 -19.68 -9.87 -18.00
CA PHE A 131 -18.63 -10.59 -18.72
C PHE A 131 -17.31 -10.69 -17.92
N SER A 132 -16.98 -9.67 -17.15
CA SER A 132 -15.74 -9.64 -16.34
C SER A 132 -15.88 -10.30 -14.96
N ALA A 133 -17.10 -10.56 -14.49
CA ALA A 133 -17.39 -11.08 -13.17
C ALA A 133 -16.68 -12.40 -12.82
N PRO A 134 -16.67 -13.46 -13.68
CA PRO A 134 -16.01 -14.72 -13.37
C PRO A 134 -14.50 -14.57 -13.21
N TYR A 135 -13.90 -13.54 -13.80
CA TYR A 135 -12.46 -13.27 -13.74
C TYR A 135 -12.10 -12.29 -12.63
N ALA A 136 -13.07 -11.56 -12.08
CA ALA A 136 -12.81 -10.49 -11.10
C ALA A 136 -12.21 -11.03 -9.80
N LEU A 137 -12.79 -12.06 -9.18
CA LEU A 137 -12.26 -12.63 -7.94
C LEU A 137 -10.87 -13.24 -8.10
N PRO A 138 -10.58 -14.09 -9.13
CA PRO A 138 -9.23 -14.57 -9.38
C PRO A 138 -8.23 -13.43 -9.60
N ALA A 139 -8.61 -12.38 -10.33
CA ALA A 139 -7.75 -11.23 -10.57
C ALA A 139 -7.47 -10.43 -9.30
N ILE A 140 -8.48 -10.21 -8.46
CA ILE A 140 -8.34 -9.60 -7.13
C ILE A 140 -7.40 -10.43 -6.25
N GLY A 141 -7.58 -11.75 -6.23
CA GLY A 141 -6.70 -12.67 -5.51
C GLY A 141 -5.25 -12.58 -5.97
N LEU A 142 -5.03 -12.54 -7.30
CA LEU A 142 -3.69 -12.38 -7.88
C LEU A 142 -3.07 -11.03 -7.52
N LEU A 143 -3.82 -9.92 -7.63
CA LEU A 143 -3.35 -8.60 -7.21
C LEU A 143 -2.98 -8.58 -5.73
N THR A 144 -3.81 -9.16 -4.87
CA THR A 144 -3.53 -9.29 -3.43
C THR A 144 -2.23 -10.04 -3.18
N ALA A 145 -2.03 -11.17 -3.87
CA ALA A 145 -0.81 -11.96 -3.74
C ALA A 145 0.44 -11.19 -4.20
N ILE A 146 0.34 -10.46 -5.32
CA ILE A 146 1.43 -9.61 -5.83
C ILE A 146 1.75 -8.50 -4.82
N MET A 147 0.75 -7.84 -4.26
CA MET A 147 0.95 -6.77 -3.27
C MET A 147 1.55 -7.31 -1.98
N PHE A 148 1.07 -8.46 -1.50
CA PHE A 148 1.63 -9.11 -0.32
C PHE A 148 3.09 -9.54 -0.54
N ALA A 149 3.39 -10.14 -1.70
CA ALA A 149 4.76 -10.49 -2.07
C ALA A 149 5.67 -9.25 -2.13
N SER A 150 5.17 -8.13 -2.67
CA SER A 150 5.93 -6.88 -2.73
C SER A 150 6.26 -6.34 -1.34
N LEU A 151 5.34 -6.42 -0.37
CA LEU A 151 5.60 -6.09 1.03
C LEU A 151 6.71 -6.95 1.63
N ILE A 152 6.67 -8.27 1.41
CA ILE A 152 7.69 -9.20 1.90
C ILE A 152 9.05 -8.86 1.29
N VAL A 153 9.11 -8.69 -0.02
CA VAL A 153 10.36 -8.39 -0.75
C VAL A 153 10.95 -7.07 -0.29
N MET A 154 10.13 -6.02 -0.21
CA MET A 154 10.60 -4.70 0.24
C MET A 154 11.06 -4.73 1.70
N ASN A 155 10.29 -5.36 2.59
CA ASN A 155 10.69 -5.51 3.98
C ASN A 155 12.04 -6.25 4.12
N ARG A 156 12.26 -7.32 3.33
CA ARG A 156 13.54 -8.05 3.34
C ARG A 156 14.70 -7.20 2.80
N ARG A 157 14.46 -6.46 1.70
CA ARG A 157 15.50 -5.62 1.07
C ARG A 157 15.90 -4.40 1.90
N LEU A 158 14.97 -3.90 2.72
CA LEU A 158 15.18 -2.68 3.51
C LEU A 158 15.62 -2.97 4.95
N ARG A 159 15.71 -4.22 5.37
CA ARG A 159 16.25 -4.58 6.69
C ARG A 159 17.72 -4.18 6.78
N PRO A 160 18.15 -3.58 7.90
CA PRO A 160 19.56 -3.36 8.18
C PRO A 160 20.34 -4.68 8.11
N SER A 161 21.56 -4.64 7.60
CA SER A 161 22.47 -5.79 7.65
C SER A 161 22.70 -6.20 9.10
N PRO A 162 22.77 -7.51 9.43
CA PRO A 162 23.07 -7.97 10.78
C PRO A 162 24.37 -7.39 11.35
N TYR A 163 25.34 -7.12 10.49
CA TYR A 163 26.60 -6.49 10.84
C TYR A 163 26.43 -5.06 11.38
N MET A 164 25.49 -4.29 10.82
CA MET A 164 25.20 -2.93 11.27
C MET A 164 24.48 -2.90 12.62
N GLN A 165 23.72 -3.94 12.97
CA GLN A 165 23.08 -4.10 14.26
C GLN A 165 24.11 -4.36 15.35
N LEU A 166 25.12 -5.20 15.10
CA LEU A 166 26.21 -5.49 16.04
C LEU A 166 27.06 -4.26 16.38
N VAL A 167 27.29 -3.37 15.40
CA VAL A 167 28.07 -2.13 15.62
C VAL A 167 27.29 -1.11 16.47
N VAL A 168 25.96 -1.10 16.40
CA VAL A 168 25.11 -0.21 17.23
C VAL A 168 24.95 -0.76 18.65
N GLU A 169 24.98 -2.09 18.82
CA GLU A 169 24.80 -2.75 20.12
C GLU A 169 26.11 -2.85 20.95
N THR A 170 27.29 -2.57 20.36
CA THR A 170 28.53 -2.42 21.12
C THR A 170 28.68 -0.97 21.57
N PRO A 171 28.20 -0.60 22.77
CA PRO A 171 28.57 0.70 23.33
C PRO A 171 30.07 0.69 23.55
N GLU A 172 30.72 1.79 23.33
CA GLU A 172 32.08 2.22 23.53
C GLU A 172 32.74 1.67 24.83
N ALA A 173 32.89 0.36 24.94
CA ALA A 173 33.48 -0.32 26.09
C ALA A 173 35.02 -0.49 25.94
N SER A 174 35.68 0.40 25.18
CA SER A 174 37.15 0.38 25.12
C SER A 174 37.73 1.73 24.70
N ARG A 175 37.44 2.79 25.44
CA ARG A 175 38.44 3.84 25.58
C ARG A 175 39.37 3.44 26.73
N PRO A 176 40.61 3.07 26.47
CA PRO A 176 41.59 2.98 27.56
C PRO A 176 41.74 4.39 28.13
N ASP A 177 41.59 4.47 29.45
CA ASP A 177 41.74 5.66 30.25
C ASP A 177 43.18 6.20 30.06
N SER A 178 43.33 7.20 29.18
CA SER A 178 44.59 7.90 29.00
C SER A 178 44.68 9.00 30.06
N ARG A 179 44.77 8.56 31.32
CA ARG A 179 45.28 9.41 32.40
C ARG A 179 46.58 8.80 32.90
N VAL A 180 47.69 9.30 32.42
CA VAL A 180 48.99 9.38 33.11
C VAL A 180 49.50 10.79 32.88
#